data_984125db0c2eb1364bd0ffa8a70d12f5
#
_entry.id   984125db0c2eb1364bd0ffa8a70d12f5
#
_cell.length_a   1.000
_cell.length_b   1.000
_cell.length_c   1.000
_cell.angle_alpha   90.00
_cell.angle_beta   90.00
_cell.angle_gamma   90.00
#
_symmetry.space_group_name_H-M   'P 1'
#
loop_
_entity.id
_entity.type
_entity.pdbx_description
1 polymer ?
#
loop_
_entity_poly.entity_id
_entity_poly.type
_entity_poly.pdbx_seq_one_letter_code
_entity_poly.pdbx_strand_id
1 'polypeptide(L)'
;MNQQQLINLAFTAADNAYAPYSNYKVGACLLCKDGNYFLGANIENASYGDTNCAERSAVFAAYSYGYRKDDFDTLCIVCYGKTIAAPCGICRQVLSELLNQDTPIVLANKENSMVTTIAELLPMQFTSEDMK
;
A
#
# COMPACT_ATOMS: atom_id res chain seq x y z
N MET A 1 -1.35 -17.86 -2.13
CA MET A 1 -0.53 -17.21 -1.07
C MET A 1 -1.46 -16.87 0.10
N ASN A 2 -1.07 -17.23 1.30
CA ASN A 2 -1.86 -16.91 2.49
C ASN A 2 -1.46 -15.54 3.06
N GLN A 3 -2.23 -15.07 4.05
CA GLN A 3 -2.02 -13.74 4.63
C GLN A 3 -0.62 -13.60 5.26
N GLN A 4 -0.14 -14.62 5.95
CA GLN A 4 1.19 -14.56 6.60
C GLN A 4 2.32 -14.45 5.58
N GLN A 5 2.23 -15.19 4.47
CA GLN A 5 3.20 -15.08 3.38
C GLN A 5 3.20 -13.67 2.78
N LEU A 6 2.03 -13.09 2.61
CA LEU A 6 1.88 -11.73 2.08
C LEU A 6 2.51 -10.71 3.03
N ILE A 7 2.26 -10.84 4.34
CA ILE A 7 2.86 -9.99 5.36
C ILE A 7 4.39 -10.13 5.34
N ASN A 8 4.91 -11.35 5.23
CA ASN A 8 6.35 -11.58 5.19
C ASN A 8 7.00 -10.90 3.97
N LEU A 9 6.36 -10.97 2.81
CA LEU A 9 6.84 -10.29 1.61
C LEU A 9 6.82 -8.78 1.78
N ALA A 10 5.79 -8.23 2.40
CA ALA A 10 5.71 -6.80 2.68
C ALA A 10 6.85 -6.36 3.62
N PHE A 11 7.20 -7.17 4.64
CA PHE A 11 8.35 -6.87 5.49
C PHE A 11 9.67 -6.96 4.74
N THR A 12 9.82 -7.89 3.80
CA THR A 12 10.98 -7.93 2.92
C THR A 12 11.14 -6.63 2.16
N ALA A 13 10.03 -6.08 1.64
CA ALA A 13 10.06 -4.77 0.99
C ALA A 13 10.45 -3.67 1.98
N ALA A 14 9.89 -3.68 3.20
CA ALA A 14 10.18 -2.68 4.22
C ALA A 14 11.68 -2.61 4.55
N ASP A 15 12.37 -3.74 4.52
CA ASP A 15 13.81 -3.80 4.79
C ASP A 15 14.63 -3.05 3.75
N ASN A 16 14.06 -2.79 2.57
CA ASN A 16 14.70 -2.03 1.50
C ASN A 16 14.26 -0.57 1.47
N ALA A 17 13.49 -0.11 2.45
CA ALA A 17 13.05 1.28 2.50
C ALA A 17 14.25 2.22 2.63
N TYR A 18 14.15 3.37 1.95
CA TYR A 18 15.11 4.46 2.11
C TYR A 18 14.45 5.52 3.00
N ALA A 19 14.71 5.46 4.30
CA ALA A 19 14.05 6.30 5.30
C ALA A 19 15.06 6.99 6.26
N PRO A 20 16.05 7.74 5.71
CA PRO A 20 17.09 8.34 6.54
C PRO A 20 16.58 9.51 7.40
N TYR A 21 15.43 10.08 7.06
CA TYR A 21 14.88 11.25 7.75
C TYR A 21 13.95 10.87 8.88
N SER A 22 13.02 9.94 8.62
CA SER A 22 12.04 9.51 9.62
C SER A 22 12.50 8.31 10.44
N ASN A 23 13.39 7.48 9.92
CA ASN A 23 13.75 6.16 10.45
C ASN A 23 12.52 5.24 10.58
N TYR A 24 11.45 5.52 9.84
CA TYR A 24 10.20 4.78 9.89
C TYR A 24 10.02 4.02 8.58
N LYS A 25 10.33 2.72 8.62
CA LYS A 25 10.29 1.86 7.43
C LYS A 25 8.92 1.24 7.26
N VAL A 26 8.38 1.35 6.05
CA VAL A 26 7.11 0.80 5.63
C VAL A 26 7.33 -0.05 4.39
N GLY A 27 6.62 -1.16 4.32
CA GLY A 27 6.66 -2.02 3.15
C GLY A 27 5.26 -2.35 2.69
N ALA A 28 5.14 -2.68 1.42
CA ALA A 28 3.87 -3.09 0.84
C ALA A 28 4.07 -4.24 -0.13
N CYS A 29 3.06 -5.09 -0.23
CA CYS A 29 3.00 -6.14 -1.24
C CYS A 29 1.60 -6.13 -1.84
N LEU A 30 1.52 -5.92 -3.15
CA LEU A 30 0.27 -5.98 -3.89
C LEU A 30 0.20 -7.33 -4.61
N LEU A 31 -0.71 -8.18 -4.18
CA LEU A 31 -0.93 -9.50 -4.78
C LEU A 31 -1.96 -9.38 -5.89
N CYS A 32 -1.62 -9.90 -7.07
CA CYS A 32 -2.52 -9.96 -8.20
C CYS A 32 -3.23 -11.32 -8.27
N LYS A 33 -4.39 -11.33 -8.92
CA LYS A 33 -5.20 -12.56 -9.06
C LYS A 33 -4.49 -13.66 -9.82
N ASP A 34 -3.54 -13.30 -10.71
CA ASP A 34 -2.74 -14.28 -11.47
C ASP A 34 -1.60 -14.88 -10.65
N GLY A 35 -1.42 -14.48 -9.40
CA GLY A 35 -0.36 -14.95 -8.52
C GLY A 35 0.90 -14.10 -8.52
N ASN A 36 1.05 -13.18 -9.45
CA ASN A 36 2.16 -12.23 -9.43
C ASN A 36 1.97 -11.23 -8.30
N TYR A 37 3.07 -10.65 -7.82
CA TYR A 37 2.99 -9.63 -6.79
C TYR A 37 4.00 -8.52 -7.05
N PHE A 38 3.75 -7.35 -6.47
CA PHE A 38 4.61 -6.18 -6.58
C PHE A 38 4.95 -5.66 -5.20
N LEU A 39 6.23 -5.49 -4.93
CA LEU A 39 6.72 -4.96 -3.67
C LEU A 39 6.93 -3.46 -3.78
N GLY A 40 6.74 -2.76 -2.65
CA GLY A 40 7.04 -1.34 -2.54
C GLY A 40 7.55 -1.02 -1.16
N ALA A 41 8.40 -0.01 -1.06
CA ALA A 41 8.92 0.51 0.19
C ALA A 41 8.85 2.03 0.14
N ASN A 42 8.84 2.68 1.31
CA ASN A 42 8.91 4.13 1.32
C ASN A 42 10.30 4.60 0.95
N ILE A 43 10.35 5.59 0.07
CA ILE A 43 11.57 6.20 -0.44
C ILE A 43 11.50 7.69 -0.14
N GLU A 44 12.31 8.12 0.81
CA GLU A 44 12.32 9.51 1.28
C GLU A 44 13.27 10.36 0.47
N ASN A 45 13.12 11.65 0.61
CA ASN A 45 13.96 12.63 -0.05
C ASN A 45 14.14 13.84 0.87
N ALA A 46 15.28 14.54 0.76
CA ALA A 46 15.49 15.78 1.46
C ALA A 46 14.42 16.82 1.11
N SER A 47 13.90 16.79 -0.11
CA SER A 47 12.68 17.47 -0.49
C SER A 47 11.50 16.60 -0.08
N TYR A 48 10.92 16.86 1.07
CA TYR A 48 9.91 15.98 1.66
C TYR A 48 8.71 15.72 0.76
N GLY A 49 8.34 16.68 -0.07
CA GLY A 49 7.23 16.52 -1.01
C GLY A 49 7.47 15.44 -2.07
N ASP A 50 8.71 15.05 -2.31
CA ASP A 50 9.07 14.03 -3.30
C ASP A 50 9.05 12.62 -2.70
N THR A 51 8.86 12.48 -1.38
CA THR A 51 8.79 11.18 -0.71
C THR A 51 7.64 10.37 -1.27
N ASN A 52 7.90 9.10 -1.60
CA ASN A 52 6.84 8.19 -2.03
C ASN A 52 6.62 7.11 -0.97
N CYS A 53 5.35 6.86 -0.66
CA CYS A 53 4.98 5.84 0.31
C CYS A 53 5.06 4.44 -0.30
N ALA A 54 5.19 3.42 0.56
CA ALA A 54 5.35 2.04 0.13
C ALA A 54 4.18 1.55 -0.72
N GLU A 55 2.95 1.83 -0.31
CA GLU A 55 1.75 1.38 -1.00
C GLU A 55 1.62 2.00 -2.39
N ARG A 56 1.99 3.27 -2.55
CA ARG A 56 2.00 3.91 -3.87
C ARG A 56 3.09 3.30 -4.76
N SER A 57 4.26 3.01 -4.20
CA SER A 57 5.35 2.38 -4.96
C SER A 57 4.90 1.03 -5.52
N ALA A 58 4.25 0.20 -4.72
CA ALA A 58 3.77 -1.11 -5.16
C ALA A 58 2.68 -1.00 -6.23
N VAL A 59 1.68 -0.15 -6.01
CA VAL A 59 0.56 0.03 -6.93
C VAL A 59 1.03 0.66 -8.25
N PHE A 60 1.88 1.67 -8.21
CA PHE A 60 2.42 2.31 -9.41
C PHE A 60 3.26 1.32 -10.22
N ALA A 61 4.05 0.47 -9.56
CA ALA A 61 4.80 -0.58 -10.24
C ALA A 61 3.87 -1.53 -11.00
N ALA A 62 2.80 -1.99 -10.36
CA ALA A 62 1.82 -2.88 -11.00
C ALA A 62 1.18 -2.22 -12.22
N TYR A 63 0.75 -0.97 -12.08
CA TYR A 63 0.18 -0.21 -13.20
C TYR A 63 1.20 -0.05 -14.35
N SER A 64 2.47 0.13 -14.01
CA SER A 64 3.55 0.25 -15.01
C SER A 64 3.74 -1.02 -15.81
N TYR A 65 3.37 -2.17 -15.25
CA TYR A 65 3.40 -3.47 -15.94
C TYR A 65 2.08 -3.84 -16.60
N GLY A 66 1.12 -2.91 -16.64
CA GLY A 66 -0.15 -3.11 -17.35
C GLY A 66 -1.29 -3.66 -16.51
N TYR A 67 -1.07 -3.90 -15.22
CA TYR A 67 -2.14 -4.33 -14.32
C TYR A 67 -3.09 -3.17 -14.03
N ARG A 68 -4.35 -3.51 -13.74
CA ARG A 68 -5.40 -2.55 -13.40
C ARG A 68 -6.18 -3.06 -12.19
N LYS A 69 -7.08 -2.24 -11.66
CA LYS A 69 -7.75 -2.51 -10.39
C LYS A 69 -8.48 -3.85 -10.30
N ASP A 70 -9.02 -4.35 -11.40
CA ASP A 70 -9.72 -5.64 -11.41
C ASP A 70 -8.76 -6.84 -11.35
N ASP A 71 -7.46 -6.61 -11.55
CA ASP A 71 -6.44 -7.65 -11.49
C ASP A 71 -5.92 -7.89 -10.07
N PHE A 72 -6.28 -7.06 -9.11
CA PHE A 72 -5.70 -7.10 -7.77
C PHE A 72 -6.54 -7.95 -6.81
N ASP A 73 -5.85 -8.80 -6.05
CA ASP A 73 -6.45 -9.66 -5.03
C ASP A 73 -6.41 -8.99 -3.65
N THR A 74 -5.22 -8.57 -3.21
CA THR A 74 -5.03 -8.05 -1.85
C THR A 74 -3.82 -7.10 -1.83
N LEU A 75 -3.95 -5.99 -1.12
CA LEU A 75 -2.81 -5.11 -0.80
C LEU A 75 -2.45 -5.30 0.67
N CYS A 76 -1.18 -5.53 0.96
CA CYS A 76 -0.67 -5.63 2.32
C CYS A 76 0.30 -4.49 2.58
N ILE A 77 0.14 -3.79 3.71
CA ILE A 77 1.00 -2.69 4.14
C ILE A 77 1.48 -3.00 5.55
N VAL A 78 2.79 -2.97 5.76
CA VAL A 78 3.40 -3.26 7.05
C VAL A 78 4.33 -2.15 7.50
N CYS A 79 4.51 -2.04 8.81
CA CYS A 79 5.48 -1.12 9.41
C CYS A 79 6.16 -1.81 10.60
N TYR A 80 7.30 -1.24 11.01
CA TYR A 80 8.01 -1.69 12.21
C TYR A 80 7.58 -0.92 13.46
N GLY A 81 6.56 -0.07 13.36
CA GLY A 81 6.06 0.70 14.49
C GLY A 81 5.36 -0.15 15.54
N LYS A 82 5.14 0.43 16.70
CA LYS A 82 4.45 -0.24 17.82
C LYS A 82 2.97 -0.45 17.56
N THR A 83 2.39 0.36 16.69
CA THR A 83 0.98 0.25 16.29
C THR A 83 0.89 0.03 14.79
N ILE A 84 -0.21 -0.55 14.35
CA ILE A 84 -0.53 -0.67 12.95
C ILE A 84 -0.73 0.73 12.38
N ALA A 85 -0.05 1.04 11.26
CA ALA A 85 -0.19 2.33 10.59
C ALA A 85 -1.18 2.21 9.43
N ALA A 86 -2.15 3.13 9.39
CA ALA A 86 -3.04 3.26 8.25
C ALA A 86 -2.36 4.10 7.16
N PRO A 87 -2.75 3.94 5.88
CA PRO A 87 -2.23 4.77 4.80
C PRO A 87 -2.49 6.26 5.05
N CYS A 88 -1.55 7.12 4.66
CA CYS A 88 -1.75 8.57 4.74
C CYS A 88 -2.85 9.04 3.77
N GLY A 89 -3.26 10.31 3.91
CA GLY A 89 -4.34 10.85 3.10
C GLY A 89 -4.07 10.80 1.60
N ILE A 90 -2.84 11.12 1.17
CA ILE A 90 -2.46 11.06 -0.25
C ILE A 90 -2.57 9.63 -0.76
N CYS A 91 -2.08 8.65 0.00
CA CYS A 91 -2.18 7.24 -0.39
C CYS A 91 -3.63 6.79 -0.46
N ARG A 92 -4.48 7.21 0.48
CA ARG A 92 -5.91 6.87 0.44
C ARG A 92 -6.58 7.40 -0.82
N GLN A 93 -6.28 8.64 -1.22
CA GLN A 93 -6.81 9.21 -2.45
C GLN A 93 -6.34 8.43 -3.68
N VAL A 94 -5.04 8.09 -3.74
CA VAL A 94 -4.49 7.29 -4.85
C VAL A 94 -5.18 5.92 -4.89
N LEU A 95 -5.28 5.24 -3.75
CA LEU A 95 -5.89 3.90 -3.68
C LEU A 95 -7.38 3.95 -4.01
N SER A 96 -8.07 5.06 -3.72
CA SER A 96 -9.50 5.17 -4.01
C SER A 96 -9.80 5.07 -5.51
N GLU A 97 -8.86 5.49 -6.35
CA GLU A 97 -9.02 5.39 -7.80
C GLU A 97 -8.38 4.11 -8.36
N LEU A 98 -7.23 3.70 -7.83
CA LEU A 98 -6.42 2.64 -8.43
C LEU A 98 -6.75 1.23 -7.93
N LEU A 99 -7.52 1.08 -6.84
CA LEU A 99 -8.05 -0.19 -6.36
C LEU A 99 -9.57 -0.22 -6.49
N ASN A 100 -10.13 -1.43 -6.51
CA ASN A 100 -11.57 -1.57 -6.31
C ASN A 100 -11.92 -1.26 -4.85
N GLN A 101 -13.13 -0.77 -4.61
CA GLN A 101 -13.56 -0.30 -3.29
C GLN A 101 -13.56 -1.41 -2.25
N ASP A 102 -13.74 -2.66 -2.67
CA ASP A 102 -13.83 -3.83 -1.79
C ASP A 102 -12.56 -4.70 -1.79
N THR A 103 -11.51 -4.29 -2.49
CA THR A 103 -10.24 -5.04 -2.46
C THR A 103 -9.70 -5.07 -1.03
N PRO A 104 -9.41 -6.25 -0.46
CA PRO A 104 -8.89 -6.33 0.90
C PRO A 104 -7.55 -5.61 1.03
N ILE A 105 -7.42 -4.83 2.10
CA ILE A 105 -6.18 -4.18 2.49
C ILE A 105 -5.79 -4.72 3.86
N VAL A 106 -4.67 -5.44 3.92
CA VAL A 106 -4.13 -5.97 5.17
C VAL A 106 -3.15 -4.96 5.73
N LEU A 107 -3.39 -4.51 6.94
CA LEU A 107 -2.49 -3.61 7.67
C LEU A 107 -1.87 -4.40 8.82
N ALA A 108 -0.53 -4.38 8.94
CA ALA A 108 0.14 -5.18 9.95
C ALA A 108 1.39 -4.51 10.50
N ASN A 109 1.73 -4.87 11.74
CA ASN A 109 3.06 -4.70 12.30
C ASN A 109 3.57 -6.09 12.72
N LYS A 110 4.63 -6.17 13.52
CA LYS A 110 5.18 -7.47 13.92
C LYS A 110 4.25 -8.28 14.83
N GLU A 111 3.32 -7.62 15.53
CA GLU A 111 2.50 -8.26 16.56
C GLU A 111 1.03 -8.40 16.15
N ASN A 112 0.51 -7.46 15.36
CA ASN A 112 -0.92 -7.38 15.07
C ASN A 112 -1.18 -7.21 13.58
N SER A 113 -2.39 -7.59 13.16
CA SER A 113 -2.86 -7.34 11.81
C SER A 113 -4.37 -7.07 11.81
N MET A 114 -4.83 -6.37 10.78
CA MET A 114 -6.25 -6.16 10.54
C MET A 114 -6.50 -6.08 9.04
N VAL A 115 -7.73 -6.31 8.63
CA VAL A 115 -8.15 -6.21 7.24
C VAL A 115 -9.19 -5.12 7.11
N THR A 116 -9.01 -4.27 6.12
CA THR A 116 -9.94 -3.16 5.82
C THR A 116 -10.08 -3.04 4.30
N THR A 117 -10.72 -1.97 3.84
CA THR A 117 -10.89 -1.65 2.42
C THR A 117 -10.74 -0.14 2.24
N ILE A 118 -10.54 0.30 0.99
CA ILE A 118 -10.45 1.74 0.74
C ILE A 118 -11.79 2.45 0.97
N ALA A 119 -12.90 1.74 0.79
CA ALA A 119 -14.22 2.29 1.09
C ALA A 119 -14.34 2.66 2.57
N GLU A 120 -13.76 1.85 3.47
CA GLU A 120 -13.75 2.13 4.90
C GLU A 120 -12.74 3.21 5.27
N LEU A 121 -11.57 3.21 4.62
CA LEU A 121 -10.49 4.15 4.93
C LEU A 121 -10.75 5.56 4.41
N LEU A 122 -11.53 5.70 3.35
CA LEU A 122 -11.83 7.00 2.74
C LEU A 122 -13.29 7.07 2.32
N PRO A 123 -14.22 7.31 3.28
CA PRO A 123 -15.62 7.56 2.92
C PRO A 123 -15.76 8.91 2.22
N MET A 124 -16.80 9.06 1.41
CA MET A 124 -17.09 10.29 0.65
C MET A 124 -15.88 10.74 -0.19
N GLN A 125 -15.38 9.83 -1.02
CA GLN A 125 -14.17 10.06 -1.81
C GLN A 125 -14.38 11.14 -2.87
N PHE A 126 -13.33 11.92 -3.14
CA PHE A 126 -13.25 12.74 -4.33
C PHE A 126 -12.98 11.83 -5.53
N THR A 127 -13.80 11.89 -6.56
CA THR A 127 -13.67 11.06 -7.76
C THR A 127 -13.73 11.91 -9.01
N SER A 128 -13.40 11.31 -10.16
CA SER A 128 -13.52 11.99 -11.46
C SER A 128 -14.95 12.41 -11.76
N GLU A 129 -15.95 11.76 -11.15
CA GLU A 129 -17.35 12.16 -11.31
C GLU A 129 -17.62 13.55 -10.73
N ASP A 130 -16.90 13.93 -9.67
CA ASP A 130 -17.03 15.24 -9.03
C ASP A 130 -16.54 16.38 -9.95
N MET A 131 -15.77 16.05 -10.98
CA MET A 131 -15.19 17.02 -11.92
C MET A 131 -16.06 17.24 -13.18
N LYS A 132 -17.18 16.57 -13.28
CA LYS A 132 -18.09 16.63 -14.44
C LYS A 132 -19.20 17.65 -14.24
#